data_fcdabc455f3e9d180ebc5eb98db49b7d
#
_entry.id   fcdabc455f3e9d180ebc5eb98db49b7d
#
_cell.length_a   1.000
_cell.length_b   1.000
_cell.length_c   1.000
_cell.angle_alpha   90.00
_cell.angle_beta   90.00
_cell.angle_gamma   90.00
#
_symmetry.space_group_name_H-M   'P 1'
#
loop_
_entity.id
_entity.type
_entity.pdbx_description
1 polymer ?
#
loop_
_entity_poly.entity_id
_entity_poly.type
_entity_poly.pdbx_seq_one_letter_code
_entity_poly.pdbx_strand_id
1 'polypeptide(L)'
;MKMLRLTVLVSSALFLAACGNDSNDQQFSNPETNADLNQIKNPVVTTTAYSQDNMPAVSADSRLMTYKMLGVDGKVVQATALVFTPKTVAPAGGWKIVAWAHGTTGVADKCAPSRQGLQGTEYLLQMLLAKGYVVVAPDYEGLGEPSGRENHPYLNLKSEAFSITDAVVAARSYLTSQGKTVSKDWVSIGHSQGGQAVLGAAEFASRADLNYKGTIAIAPANNLELILKAGEQLAKDKPATVQSMIYAPLDSFTAQIIAGMQGHKDSVDYSKVFSGHLAAIAPQAETVCSGELTKLIQDDMLSYASQNTTLDNYGRTQSDFLTLKPIQNFMSEGSQPLTTAVKTPIIIYQGKADQTIPADATKFMISLAKPGTSIDYREQATADHISIYTDNLANFVQDVETLMPNQ
;
A
#
# COMPACT_ATOMS: atom_id res chain seq x y z
N MET A 1 -5.19 -13.74 65.22
CA MET A 1 -3.94 -13.38 65.93
C MET A 1 -3.08 -12.56 65.02
N LYS A 2 -2.80 -11.34 65.48
CA LYS A 2 -1.82 -10.31 65.09
C LYS A 2 -1.62 -10.03 63.58
N MET A 3 -2.32 -8.98 63.14
CA MET A 3 -1.96 -8.13 62.00
C MET A 3 -0.64 -7.40 62.27
N LEU A 4 0.24 -7.37 61.25
CA LEU A 4 1.39 -6.48 61.27
C LEU A 4 1.19 -5.46 60.12
N ARG A 5 0.93 -4.21 60.50
CA ARG A 5 0.86 -3.06 59.60
C ARG A 5 2.27 -2.52 59.41
N LEU A 6 2.72 -2.41 58.16
CA LEU A 6 3.96 -1.72 57.83
C LEU A 6 3.61 -0.34 57.27
N THR A 7 3.98 0.69 58.01
CA THR A 7 3.83 2.10 57.66
C THR A 7 5.07 2.55 56.93
N VAL A 8 4.92 3.05 55.71
CA VAL A 8 6.00 3.68 54.93
C VAL A 8 5.87 5.19 55.07
N LEU A 9 6.89 5.80 55.67
CA LEU A 9 7.06 7.26 55.80
C LEU A 9 7.53 7.85 54.46
N VAL A 10 6.78 8.84 53.96
CA VAL A 10 7.16 9.71 52.88
C VAL A 10 7.82 10.94 53.45
N SER A 11 9.11 11.10 53.12
CA SER A 11 9.88 12.33 53.47
C SER A 11 9.75 13.35 52.35
N SER A 12 9.07 14.45 52.63
CA SER A 12 8.94 15.62 51.77
C SER A 12 10.19 16.50 51.93
N ALA A 13 10.94 16.73 50.88
CA ALA A 13 11.96 17.77 50.82
C ALA A 13 11.43 18.96 50.04
N LEU A 14 11.19 20.08 50.74
CA LEU A 14 10.94 21.38 50.13
C LEU A 14 12.29 21.99 49.70
N PHE A 15 12.38 22.39 48.42
CA PHE A 15 13.36 23.38 47.98
C PHE A 15 12.62 24.65 47.54
N LEU A 16 12.97 25.74 48.22
CA LEU A 16 12.49 27.08 47.95
C LEU A 16 13.12 27.66 46.69
N ALA A 17 12.28 28.29 45.91
CA ALA A 17 12.61 28.99 44.67
C ALA A 17 13.34 30.31 44.92
N ALA A 18 14.27 30.66 44.06
CA ALA A 18 14.73 32.03 43.82
C ALA A 18 14.12 32.49 42.47
N CYS A 19 13.46 33.63 42.48
CA CYS A 19 12.96 34.34 41.33
C CYS A 19 14.09 34.85 40.44
N GLY A 20 14.07 34.50 39.19
CA GLY A 20 14.77 35.20 38.11
C GLY A 20 13.81 35.34 36.96
N ASN A 21 13.48 36.59 36.64
CA ASN A 21 12.57 37.00 35.58
C ASN A 21 13.38 37.06 34.29
N ASP A 22 13.18 36.10 33.39
CA ASP A 22 13.57 36.24 31.98
C ASP A 22 12.50 35.59 31.12
N SER A 23 11.70 36.46 30.52
CA SER A 23 10.72 36.14 29.50
C SER A 23 11.44 35.69 28.22
N ASN A 24 11.62 34.39 28.07
CA ASN A 24 11.81 33.74 26.78
C ASN A 24 10.69 32.73 26.62
N ASP A 25 9.64 33.17 25.90
CA ASP A 25 8.67 32.28 25.28
C ASP A 25 9.40 31.34 24.32
N GLN A 26 9.92 30.26 24.84
CA GLN A 26 10.25 29.07 24.07
C GLN A 26 8.91 28.44 23.71
N GLN A 27 8.37 28.89 22.59
CA GLN A 27 7.32 28.21 21.86
C GLN A 27 7.86 26.79 21.59
N PHE A 28 7.36 25.80 22.33
CA PHE A 28 7.57 24.38 22.01
C PHE A 28 6.95 24.15 20.62
N SER A 29 7.71 24.41 19.57
CA SER A 29 7.42 23.94 18.23
C SER A 29 7.49 22.42 18.28
N ASN A 30 6.35 21.80 18.10
CA ASN A 30 6.21 20.36 17.93
C ASN A 30 7.13 19.94 16.76
N PRO A 31 8.17 19.09 16.96
CA PRO A 31 9.12 18.76 15.90
C PRO A 31 8.55 17.90 14.76
N GLU A 32 7.28 17.48 14.86
CA GLU A 32 6.68 16.51 13.93
C GLU A 32 6.12 17.11 12.62
N THR A 33 6.12 18.43 12.43
CA THR A 33 5.32 19.03 11.34
C THR A 33 6.08 19.37 10.06
N ASN A 34 7.40 19.25 9.96
CA ASN A 34 8.15 19.66 8.76
C ASN A 34 9.04 18.59 8.10
N ALA A 35 9.27 17.44 8.74
CA ALA A 35 10.21 16.44 8.21
C ALA A 35 9.66 15.63 7.02
N ASP A 36 8.34 15.52 6.91
CA ASP A 36 7.68 14.68 5.90
C ASP A 36 7.08 15.44 4.70
N LEU A 37 7.12 16.77 4.68
CA LEU A 37 6.63 17.54 3.53
C LEU A 37 7.45 17.26 2.27
N ASN A 38 6.78 17.13 1.13
CA ASN A 38 7.46 17.00 -0.15
C ASN A 38 8.15 18.31 -0.55
N GLN A 39 9.47 18.35 -0.37
CA GLN A 39 10.34 19.48 -0.75
C GLN A 39 11.04 19.24 -2.10
N ILE A 40 10.63 18.24 -2.86
CA ILE A 40 11.27 17.87 -4.13
C ILE A 40 11.00 18.94 -5.17
N LYS A 41 12.07 19.62 -5.57
CA LYS A 41 12.02 20.62 -6.64
C LYS A 41 12.00 19.94 -8.01
N ASN A 42 11.19 20.48 -8.94
CA ASN A 42 11.04 19.94 -10.28
C ASN A 42 10.72 18.42 -10.20
N PRO A 43 9.54 18.06 -9.65
CA PRO A 43 9.21 16.66 -9.38
C PRO A 43 9.03 15.84 -10.66
N VAL A 44 8.72 16.45 -11.79
CA VAL A 44 8.55 15.76 -13.08
C VAL A 44 9.90 15.66 -13.78
N VAL A 45 10.25 14.45 -14.22
CA VAL A 45 11.47 14.17 -14.98
C VAL A 45 11.16 14.15 -16.49
N THR A 46 10.23 13.29 -16.89
CA THR A 46 9.77 13.18 -18.28
C THR A 46 8.30 12.81 -18.34
N THR A 47 7.68 13.04 -19.50
CA THR A 47 6.34 12.54 -19.82
C THR A 47 6.33 12.00 -21.24
N THR A 48 5.76 10.81 -21.44
CA THR A 48 5.56 10.19 -22.76
C THR A 48 4.09 9.83 -22.93
N ALA A 49 3.66 9.59 -24.17
CA ALA A 49 2.30 9.14 -24.43
C ALA A 49 2.09 7.72 -23.88
N TYR A 50 0.94 7.47 -23.26
CA TYR A 50 0.46 6.14 -22.91
C TYR A 50 -0.69 5.76 -23.85
N SER A 51 -0.60 4.58 -24.49
CA SER A 51 -1.50 4.18 -25.58
C SER A 51 -2.23 2.86 -25.36
N GLN A 52 -2.13 2.28 -24.14
CA GLN A 52 -2.76 0.98 -23.81
C GLN A 52 -4.18 1.16 -23.24
N ASP A 53 -4.89 0.04 -23.07
CA ASP A 53 -6.16 -0.11 -22.35
C ASP A 53 -7.30 0.80 -22.84
N ASN A 54 -7.26 1.19 -24.11
CA ASN A 54 -8.22 2.14 -24.70
C ASN A 54 -8.28 3.51 -23.98
N MET A 55 -7.33 3.82 -23.11
CA MET A 55 -7.32 5.07 -22.35
C MET A 55 -7.26 6.33 -23.23
N PRO A 56 -6.52 6.36 -24.37
CA PRO A 56 -6.55 7.50 -25.28
C PRO A 56 -7.93 7.80 -25.88
N ALA A 57 -8.79 6.79 -26.00
CA ALA A 57 -10.13 6.99 -26.55
C ALA A 57 -11.10 7.65 -25.53
N VAL A 58 -10.83 7.52 -24.23
CA VAL A 58 -11.72 8.00 -23.15
C VAL A 58 -11.19 9.22 -22.39
N SER A 59 -9.89 9.51 -22.50
CA SER A 59 -9.26 10.70 -21.91
C SER A 59 -8.97 11.78 -22.97
N ALA A 60 -8.79 13.02 -22.54
CA ALA A 60 -8.28 14.10 -23.38
C ALA A 60 -6.77 13.99 -23.58
N ASP A 61 -6.06 13.48 -22.57
CA ASP A 61 -4.64 13.20 -22.61
C ASP A 61 -4.30 12.00 -21.72
N SER A 62 -3.42 11.12 -22.22
CA SER A 62 -2.94 9.91 -21.53
C SER A 62 -1.42 9.93 -21.52
N ARG A 63 -0.83 9.99 -20.32
CA ARG A 63 0.63 10.10 -20.15
C ARG A 63 1.18 9.06 -19.21
N LEU A 64 2.37 8.58 -19.54
CA LEU A 64 3.31 7.97 -18.62
C LEU A 64 4.26 9.06 -18.14
N MET A 65 4.21 9.39 -16.86
CA MET A 65 5.04 10.40 -16.22
C MET A 65 6.12 9.71 -15.38
N THR A 66 7.39 10.05 -15.62
CA THR A 66 8.48 9.74 -14.68
C THR A 66 8.62 10.90 -13.72
N TYR A 67 8.57 10.61 -12.42
CA TYR A 67 8.62 11.62 -11.37
C TYR A 67 9.63 11.26 -10.28
N LYS A 68 9.99 12.24 -9.46
CA LYS A 68 10.85 12.08 -8.29
C LYS A 68 9.99 11.88 -7.05
N MET A 69 10.38 10.93 -6.21
CA MET A 69 9.77 10.67 -4.91
C MET A 69 10.84 10.40 -3.85
N LEU A 70 10.46 10.43 -2.59
CA LEU A 70 11.33 9.97 -1.51
C LEU A 70 11.13 8.47 -1.36
N GLY A 71 12.19 7.71 -1.61
CA GLY A 71 12.18 6.25 -1.52
C GLY A 71 12.31 5.72 -0.10
N VAL A 72 12.19 4.40 0.03
CA VAL A 72 12.21 3.66 1.30
C VAL A 72 13.46 3.94 2.15
N ASP A 73 14.61 4.15 1.52
CA ASP A 73 15.88 4.47 2.18
C ASP A 73 16.08 5.96 2.51
N GLY A 74 15.04 6.78 2.32
CA GLY A 74 15.10 8.23 2.57
C GLY A 74 15.89 9.00 1.52
N LYS A 75 16.14 8.42 0.35
CA LYS A 75 16.78 9.07 -0.80
C LYS A 75 15.74 9.45 -1.84
N VAL A 76 16.02 10.51 -2.61
CA VAL A 76 15.18 10.83 -3.76
C VAL A 76 15.47 9.84 -4.88
N VAL A 77 14.44 9.12 -5.29
CA VAL A 77 14.44 8.13 -6.37
C VAL A 77 13.49 8.58 -7.49
N GLN A 78 13.46 7.83 -8.59
CA GLN A 78 12.51 8.05 -9.68
C GLN A 78 11.53 6.88 -9.75
N ALA A 79 10.27 7.20 -9.97
CA ALA A 79 9.20 6.24 -10.21
C ALA A 79 8.34 6.69 -11.38
N THR A 80 7.44 5.83 -11.83
CA THR A 80 6.50 6.15 -12.91
C THR A 80 5.06 6.17 -12.41
N ALA A 81 4.23 6.99 -13.08
CA ALA A 81 2.79 7.07 -12.87
C ALA A 81 2.07 7.32 -14.19
N LEU A 82 0.90 6.71 -14.36
CA LEU A 82 -0.02 7.07 -15.41
C LEU A 82 -0.82 8.31 -14.99
N VAL A 83 -0.98 9.26 -15.90
CA VAL A 83 -1.75 10.48 -15.69
C VAL A 83 -2.77 10.61 -16.82
N PHE A 84 -4.04 10.60 -16.46
CA PHE A 84 -5.16 10.71 -17.39
C PHE A 84 -5.96 11.97 -17.12
N THR A 85 -6.15 12.78 -18.16
CA THR A 85 -6.93 14.02 -18.10
C THR A 85 -8.33 13.78 -18.68
N PRO A 86 -9.41 14.19 -17.99
CA PRO A 86 -10.77 14.01 -18.50
C PRO A 86 -11.03 14.88 -19.74
N LYS A 87 -12.00 14.47 -20.56
CA LYS A 87 -12.48 15.25 -21.72
C LYS A 87 -13.39 16.42 -21.32
N THR A 88 -13.90 16.40 -20.11
CA THR A 88 -14.75 17.47 -19.60
C THR A 88 -13.96 18.76 -19.41
N VAL A 89 -14.64 19.89 -19.51
CA VAL A 89 -14.05 21.19 -19.16
C VAL A 89 -13.76 21.22 -17.65
N ALA A 90 -12.63 21.79 -17.28
CA ALA A 90 -12.29 21.93 -15.86
C ALA A 90 -13.32 22.84 -15.15
N PRO A 91 -13.81 22.49 -13.98
CA PRO A 91 -14.59 23.41 -13.13
C PRO A 91 -13.82 24.70 -12.82
N ALA A 92 -14.51 25.75 -12.34
CA ALA A 92 -13.88 27.02 -11.98
C ALA A 92 -12.70 26.87 -10.98
N GLY A 93 -12.79 25.86 -10.05
CA GLY A 93 -11.71 25.53 -9.11
C GLY A 93 -10.62 24.61 -9.68
N GLY A 94 -10.69 24.23 -10.95
CA GLY A 94 -9.80 23.27 -11.60
C GLY A 94 -10.23 21.82 -11.41
N TRP A 95 -9.66 20.94 -12.21
CA TRP A 95 -9.89 19.49 -12.07
C TRP A 95 -9.37 18.98 -10.73
N LYS A 96 -10.15 18.14 -10.07
CA LYS A 96 -9.76 17.42 -8.85
C LYS A 96 -9.09 16.11 -9.20
N ILE A 97 -8.23 15.61 -8.31
CA ILE A 97 -7.41 14.43 -8.58
C ILE A 97 -7.92 13.23 -7.79
N VAL A 98 -8.05 12.08 -8.47
CA VAL A 98 -8.21 10.78 -7.85
C VAL A 98 -6.91 10.01 -8.07
N ALA A 99 -6.24 9.62 -6.98
CA ALA A 99 -5.10 8.73 -7.02
C ALA A 99 -5.61 7.27 -6.97
N TRP A 100 -5.28 6.49 -7.99
CA TRP A 100 -5.56 5.05 -8.05
C TRP A 100 -4.32 4.26 -7.64
N ALA A 101 -4.45 3.39 -6.65
CA ALA A 101 -3.41 2.50 -6.16
C ALA A 101 -3.73 1.06 -6.55
N HIS A 102 -2.86 0.46 -7.38
CA HIS A 102 -3.09 -0.88 -7.92
C HIS A 102 -2.79 -1.99 -6.92
N GLY A 103 -3.36 -3.18 -7.15
CA GLY A 103 -3.06 -4.39 -6.40
C GLY A 103 -1.72 -5.01 -6.80
N THR A 104 -1.40 -6.18 -6.23
CA THR A 104 -0.13 -6.88 -6.42
C THR A 104 0.11 -7.29 -7.88
N THR A 105 1.20 -6.81 -8.47
CA THR A 105 1.65 -7.16 -9.83
C THR A 105 2.99 -7.87 -9.84
N GLY A 106 3.82 -7.65 -8.83
CA GLY A 106 5.18 -8.18 -8.70
C GLY A 106 6.14 -7.13 -8.18
N VAL A 107 7.43 -7.44 -8.10
CA VAL A 107 8.47 -6.50 -7.63
C VAL A 107 9.45 -6.10 -8.72
N ALA A 108 9.45 -6.80 -9.86
CA ALA A 108 10.31 -6.49 -11.00
C ALA A 108 9.75 -5.32 -11.83
N ASP A 109 10.62 -4.48 -12.37
CA ASP A 109 10.26 -3.34 -13.25
C ASP A 109 9.20 -3.67 -14.30
N LYS A 110 9.33 -4.84 -14.95
CA LYS A 110 8.42 -5.27 -16.01
C LYS A 110 6.98 -5.48 -15.54
N CYS A 111 6.76 -5.60 -14.23
CA CYS A 111 5.45 -5.88 -13.64
C CYS A 111 4.63 -4.61 -13.39
N ALA A 112 5.17 -3.44 -13.67
CA ALA A 112 4.46 -2.16 -13.56
C ALA A 112 3.18 -2.16 -14.42
N PRO A 113 2.04 -1.65 -13.90
CA PRO A 113 0.82 -1.46 -14.69
C PRO A 113 1.05 -0.62 -15.94
N SER A 114 1.94 0.36 -15.89
CA SER A 114 2.30 1.16 -17.07
C SER A 114 2.93 0.35 -18.21
N ARG A 115 3.46 -0.86 -17.92
CA ARG A 115 4.06 -1.79 -18.89
C ARG A 115 3.13 -2.96 -19.24
N GLN A 116 2.45 -3.52 -18.24
CA GLN A 116 1.60 -4.71 -18.37
C GLN A 116 0.14 -4.38 -18.79
N GLY A 117 -0.23 -3.09 -18.77
CA GLY A 117 -1.60 -2.65 -18.88
C GLY A 117 -2.34 -2.72 -17.54
N LEU A 118 -3.53 -2.12 -17.50
CA LEU A 118 -4.35 -1.91 -16.31
C LEU A 118 -5.16 -3.15 -15.90
N GLN A 119 -5.19 -4.19 -16.73
CA GLN A 119 -5.71 -5.53 -16.43
C GLN A 119 -7.13 -5.56 -15.82
N GLY A 120 -8.05 -4.76 -16.37
CA GLY A 120 -9.45 -4.65 -15.92
C GLY A 120 -9.70 -3.49 -14.95
N THR A 121 -8.66 -2.89 -14.38
CA THR A 121 -8.85 -1.72 -13.50
C THR A 121 -9.17 -0.44 -14.28
N GLU A 122 -8.90 -0.41 -15.58
CA GLU A 122 -9.25 0.70 -16.49
C GLU A 122 -10.72 1.06 -16.46
N TYR A 123 -11.64 0.13 -16.20
CA TYR A 123 -13.06 0.42 -16.14
C TYR A 123 -13.42 1.45 -15.06
N LEU A 124 -12.85 1.32 -13.85
CA LEU A 124 -13.02 2.30 -12.79
C LEU A 124 -12.41 3.66 -13.20
N LEU A 125 -11.20 3.64 -13.77
CA LEU A 125 -10.51 4.86 -14.18
C LEU A 125 -11.29 5.61 -15.27
N GLN A 126 -11.88 4.89 -16.23
CA GLN A 126 -12.74 5.45 -17.26
C GLN A 126 -14.00 6.09 -16.68
N MET A 127 -14.63 5.45 -15.68
CA MET A 127 -15.80 6.01 -14.98
C MET A 127 -15.45 7.31 -14.24
N LEU A 128 -14.29 7.36 -13.56
CA LEU A 128 -13.81 8.55 -12.88
C LEU A 128 -13.50 9.70 -13.85
N LEU A 129 -12.87 9.39 -15.00
CA LEU A 129 -12.64 10.35 -16.07
C LEU A 129 -13.94 10.89 -16.65
N ALA A 130 -14.96 10.04 -16.84
CA ALA A 130 -16.29 10.46 -17.31
C ALA A 130 -16.97 11.43 -16.33
N LYS A 131 -16.66 11.32 -15.03
CA LYS A 131 -17.11 12.26 -13.98
C LYS A 131 -16.26 13.55 -13.89
N GLY A 132 -15.23 13.66 -14.71
CA GLY A 132 -14.40 14.88 -14.81
C GLY A 132 -13.26 14.95 -13.80
N TYR A 133 -12.84 13.84 -13.24
CA TYR A 133 -11.65 13.75 -12.39
C TYR A 133 -10.40 13.48 -13.23
N VAL A 134 -9.28 14.11 -12.87
CA VAL A 134 -7.96 13.66 -13.29
C VAL A 134 -7.64 12.38 -12.51
N VAL A 135 -7.14 11.35 -13.19
CA VAL A 135 -6.69 10.12 -12.54
C VAL A 135 -5.17 10.05 -12.59
N VAL A 136 -4.57 9.78 -11.43
CA VAL A 136 -3.12 9.57 -11.25
C VAL A 136 -2.93 8.17 -10.69
N ALA A 137 -2.25 7.30 -11.45
CA ALA A 137 -2.03 5.89 -11.08
C ALA A 137 -0.53 5.60 -11.04
N PRO A 138 0.14 5.74 -9.87
CA PRO A 138 1.55 5.40 -9.74
C PRO A 138 1.78 3.90 -9.89
N ASP A 139 2.92 3.53 -10.49
CA ASP A 139 3.41 2.15 -10.52
C ASP A 139 4.07 1.72 -9.19
N TYR A 140 4.34 2.65 -8.29
CA TYR A 140 5.15 2.60 -7.05
C TYR A 140 6.66 2.63 -7.29
N GLU A 141 7.41 2.88 -6.19
CA GLU A 141 8.87 2.80 -6.14
C GLU A 141 9.36 1.43 -6.65
N GLY A 142 10.40 1.42 -7.46
CA GLY A 142 11.02 0.18 -7.97
C GLY A 142 10.26 -0.53 -9.08
N LEU A 143 9.07 -0.05 -9.49
CA LEU A 143 8.35 -0.57 -10.67
C LEU A 143 8.46 0.40 -11.86
N GLY A 144 8.52 -0.17 -13.08
CA GLY A 144 8.53 0.62 -14.32
C GLY A 144 9.89 1.20 -14.67
N GLU A 145 9.96 2.49 -14.94
CA GLU A 145 11.19 3.20 -15.30
C GLU A 145 11.62 4.19 -14.21
N PRO A 146 12.92 4.40 -14.03
CA PRO A 146 14.05 3.78 -14.70
C PRO A 146 14.31 2.37 -14.18
N SER A 147 14.37 1.41 -15.10
CA SER A 147 14.54 -0.01 -14.77
C SER A 147 15.95 -0.35 -14.26
N GLY A 148 16.05 -1.47 -13.52
CA GLY A 148 17.29 -2.07 -13.07
C GLY A 148 18.00 -1.32 -11.93
N ARG A 149 17.29 -0.49 -11.17
CA ARG A 149 17.85 0.26 -10.04
C ARG A 149 17.59 -0.39 -8.71
N GLU A 150 16.36 -0.79 -8.47
CA GLU A 150 15.89 -1.38 -7.21
C GLU A 150 14.65 -2.21 -7.45
N ASN A 151 14.42 -3.21 -6.63
CA ASN A 151 13.14 -3.93 -6.60
C ASN A 151 12.09 -3.08 -5.90
N HIS A 152 10.81 -3.27 -6.28
CA HIS A 152 9.70 -2.64 -5.58
C HIS A 152 9.68 -3.05 -4.10
N PRO A 153 9.73 -2.10 -3.13
CA PRO A 153 9.60 -2.39 -1.70
C PRO A 153 8.17 -2.83 -1.36
N TYR A 154 7.80 -4.02 -1.81
CA TYR A 154 6.46 -4.59 -1.79
C TYR A 154 5.84 -4.58 -0.38
N LEU A 155 4.63 -4.03 -0.26
CA LEU A 155 3.90 -3.85 1.00
C LEU A 155 4.65 -2.99 2.05
N ASN A 156 5.66 -2.23 1.66
CA ASN A 156 6.22 -1.20 2.53
C ASN A 156 5.28 0.03 2.52
N LEU A 157 4.54 0.19 3.61
CA LEU A 157 3.48 1.20 3.73
C LEU A 157 3.97 2.62 3.39
N LYS A 158 5.15 2.99 3.87
CA LYS A 158 5.70 4.34 3.68
C LYS A 158 6.14 4.57 2.24
N SER A 159 6.82 3.60 1.63
CA SER A 159 7.24 3.67 0.23
C SER A 159 6.03 3.83 -0.71
N GLU A 160 5.00 3.00 -0.52
CA GLU A 160 3.79 3.04 -1.35
C GLU A 160 2.99 4.33 -1.13
N ALA A 161 2.86 4.77 0.12
CA ALA A 161 2.21 6.04 0.46
C ALA A 161 2.93 7.24 -0.19
N PHE A 162 4.26 7.24 -0.18
CA PHE A 162 5.07 8.30 -0.79
C PHE A 162 5.01 8.23 -2.32
N SER A 163 4.94 7.03 -2.89
CA SER A 163 4.69 6.86 -4.32
C SER A 163 3.39 7.55 -4.74
N ILE A 164 2.32 7.41 -3.95
CA ILE A 164 1.01 8.04 -4.22
C ILE A 164 1.09 9.56 -4.03
N THR A 165 1.53 10.03 -2.87
CA THR A 165 1.53 11.46 -2.53
C THR A 165 2.42 12.27 -3.46
N ASP A 166 3.61 11.76 -3.77
CA ASP A 166 4.56 12.44 -4.63
C ASP A 166 4.13 12.41 -6.11
N ALA A 167 3.46 11.32 -6.56
CA ALA A 167 2.84 11.28 -7.90
C ALA A 167 1.74 12.32 -8.08
N VAL A 168 0.88 12.51 -7.06
CA VAL A 168 -0.18 13.54 -7.08
C VAL A 168 0.42 14.94 -7.18
N VAL A 169 1.46 15.23 -6.40
CA VAL A 169 2.19 16.52 -6.47
C VAL A 169 2.83 16.72 -7.84
N ALA A 170 3.49 15.69 -8.37
CA ALA A 170 4.14 15.74 -9.68
C ALA A 170 3.12 15.92 -10.82
N ALA A 171 2.02 15.15 -10.81
CA ALA A 171 0.97 15.25 -11.82
C ALA A 171 0.32 16.63 -11.82
N ARG A 172 0.03 17.20 -10.64
CA ARG A 172 -0.49 18.57 -10.52
C ARG A 172 0.51 19.59 -11.07
N SER A 173 1.79 19.46 -10.75
CA SER A 173 2.87 20.31 -11.29
C SER A 173 2.94 20.23 -12.81
N TYR A 174 2.91 19.00 -13.36
CA TYR A 174 2.91 18.76 -14.81
C TYR A 174 1.72 19.47 -15.48
N LEU A 175 0.51 19.17 -15.05
CA LEU A 175 -0.70 19.72 -15.68
C LEU A 175 -0.74 21.25 -15.59
N THR A 176 -0.32 21.84 -14.47
CA THR A 176 -0.22 23.29 -14.32
C THR A 176 0.80 23.87 -15.30
N SER A 177 1.93 23.23 -15.51
CA SER A 177 2.93 23.65 -16.50
C SER A 177 2.41 23.60 -17.94
N GLN A 178 1.40 22.76 -18.21
CA GLN A 178 0.68 22.69 -19.48
C GLN A 178 -0.48 23.71 -19.60
N GLY A 179 -0.55 24.68 -18.69
CA GLY A 179 -1.62 25.69 -18.65
C GLY A 179 -2.98 25.18 -18.21
N LYS A 180 -3.05 24.00 -17.58
CA LYS A 180 -4.30 23.42 -17.06
C LYS A 180 -4.58 23.93 -15.65
N THR A 181 -5.85 24.20 -15.35
CA THR A 181 -6.30 24.53 -13.98
C THR A 181 -6.58 23.24 -13.23
N VAL A 182 -5.81 22.97 -12.17
CA VAL A 182 -5.91 21.77 -11.34
C VAL A 182 -6.09 22.15 -9.88
N SER A 183 -7.13 21.64 -9.25
CA SER A 183 -7.45 21.87 -7.84
C SER A 183 -6.34 21.35 -6.92
N LYS A 184 -6.35 21.82 -5.67
CA LYS A 184 -5.57 21.18 -4.58
C LYS A 184 -6.29 19.99 -3.98
N ASP A 185 -7.56 19.78 -4.29
CA ASP A 185 -8.36 18.69 -3.71
C ASP A 185 -8.04 17.36 -4.37
N TRP A 186 -7.83 16.33 -3.54
CA TRP A 186 -7.58 14.97 -4.01
C TRP A 186 -8.08 13.91 -3.03
N VAL A 187 -8.36 12.72 -3.54
CA VAL A 187 -8.70 11.49 -2.81
C VAL A 187 -7.82 10.36 -3.29
N SER A 188 -7.72 9.29 -2.52
CA SER A 188 -7.10 8.05 -2.96
C SER A 188 -8.07 6.88 -2.88
N ILE A 189 -7.93 5.96 -3.82
CA ILE A 189 -8.69 4.70 -3.90
C ILE A 189 -7.75 3.59 -4.35
N GLY A 190 -7.85 2.40 -3.73
CA GLY A 190 -6.99 1.27 -4.08
C GLY A 190 -7.52 -0.08 -3.60
N HIS A 191 -7.07 -1.15 -4.25
CA HIS A 191 -7.49 -2.52 -3.98
C HIS A 191 -6.32 -3.38 -3.51
N SER A 192 -6.54 -4.26 -2.50
CA SER A 192 -5.56 -5.23 -2.01
C SER A 192 -4.29 -4.53 -1.49
N GLN A 193 -3.10 -4.76 -2.08
CA GLN A 193 -1.89 -3.95 -1.85
C GLN A 193 -2.20 -2.46 -1.97
N GLY A 194 -2.90 -2.05 -3.04
CA GLY A 194 -3.32 -0.66 -3.23
C GLY A 194 -4.26 -0.16 -2.13
N GLY A 195 -5.08 -1.04 -1.56
CA GLY A 195 -5.90 -0.74 -0.39
C GLY A 195 -5.06 -0.38 0.84
N GLN A 196 -3.98 -1.13 1.09
CA GLN A 196 -2.99 -0.80 2.11
C GLN A 196 -2.28 0.53 1.78
N ALA A 197 -1.81 0.69 0.54
CA ALA A 197 -1.09 1.87 0.09
C ALA A 197 -1.91 3.16 0.28
N VAL A 198 -3.23 3.15 0.00
CA VAL A 198 -4.08 4.33 0.22
C VAL A 198 -4.37 4.60 1.69
N LEU A 199 -4.39 3.58 2.56
CA LEU A 199 -4.42 3.79 4.01
C LEU A 199 -3.13 4.46 4.48
N GLY A 200 -1.97 4.05 3.95
CA GLY A 200 -0.70 4.74 4.17
C GLY A 200 -0.72 6.18 3.62
N ALA A 201 -1.24 6.39 2.42
CA ALA A 201 -1.38 7.74 1.84
C ALA A 201 -2.25 8.66 2.72
N ALA A 202 -3.26 8.11 3.42
CA ALA A 202 -4.06 8.86 4.39
C ALA A 202 -3.25 9.29 5.62
N GLU A 203 -2.40 8.40 6.13
CA GLU A 203 -1.49 8.71 7.26
C GLU A 203 -0.45 9.77 6.89
N PHE A 204 0.03 9.74 5.65
CA PHE A 204 1.06 10.66 5.14
C PHE A 204 0.51 11.75 4.19
N ALA A 205 -0.81 12.01 4.20
CA ALA A 205 -1.45 12.94 3.27
C ALA A 205 -0.89 14.38 3.34
N SER A 206 -0.45 14.81 4.53
CA SER A 206 0.19 16.12 4.75
C SER A 206 1.45 16.32 3.90
N ARG A 207 2.11 15.23 3.50
CA ARG A 207 3.30 15.27 2.64
C ARG A 207 3.06 16.02 1.33
N ALA A 208 1.86 15.89 0.76
CA ALA A 208 1.53 16.53 -0.52
C ALA A 208 1.38 18.05 -0.43
N ASP A 209 1.17 18.62 0.74
CA ASP A 209 0.77 20.03 0.95
C ASP A 209 -0.45 20.43 0.09
N LEU A 210 -1.39 19.50 0.00
CA LEU A 210 -2.63 19.60 -0.77
C LEU A 210 -3.82 19.24 0.13
N ASN A 211 -5.04 19.46 -0.35
CA ASN A 211 -6.27 19.21 0.39
C ASN A 211 -6.72 17.76 0.22
N TYR A 212 -6.24 16.84 1.04
CA TYR A 212 -6.71 15.47 1.05
C TYR A 212 -8.14 15.39 1.59
N LYS A 213 -9.04 14.69 0.85
CA LYS A 213 -10.47 14.63 1.18
C LYS A 213 -10.91 13.29 1.74
N GLY A 214 -10.16 12.23 1.50
CA GLY A 214 -10.48 10.91 2.05
C GLY A 214 -9.92 9.74 1.27
N THR A 215 -10.16 8.56 1.81
CA THR A 215 -9.64 7.27 1.34
C THR A 215 -10.77 6.29 1.06
N ILE A 216 -10.65 5.54 -0.04
CA ILE A 216 -11.45 4.34 -0.29
C ILE A 216 -10.49 3.15 -0.39
N ALA A 217 -10.46 2.30 0.63
CA ALA A 217 -9.62 1.12 0.68
C ALA A 217 -10.48 -0.14 0.43
N ILE A 218 -10.11 -0.93 -0.57
CA ILE A 218 -10.87 -2.10 -0.99
C ILE A 218 -10.06 -3.34 -0.65
N ALA A 219 -10.57 -4.20 0.23
CA ALA A 219 -9.90 -5.41 0.73
C ALA A 219 -8.42 -5.15 1.06
N PRO A 220 -8.08 -4.16 1.91
CA PRO A 220 -6.71 -3.70 2.12
C PRO A 220 -5.84 -4.77 2.75
N ALA A 221 -4.62 -4.99 2.23
CA ALA A 221 -3.64 -5.82 2.90
C ALA A 221 -3.30 -5.23 4.28
N ASN A 222 -3.26 -6.08 5.30
CA ASN A 222 -3.03 -5.68 6.68
C ASN A 222 -2.67 -6.90 7.53
N ASN A 223 -2.11 -6.71 8.73
CA ASN A 223 -1.83 -7.79 9.67
C ASN A 223 -1.21 -9.03 8.98
N LEU A 224 -0.17 -8.84 8.17
CA LEU A 224 0.37 -9.85 7.25
C LEU A 224 0.74 -11.15 7.98
N GLU A 225 1.33 -11.07 9.17
CA GLU A 225 1.65 -12.24 9.99
C GLU A 225 0.38 -13.06 10.33
N LEU A 226 -0.73 -12.39 10.66
CA LEU A 226 -2.00 -13.05 10.94
C LEU A 226 -2.54 -13.75 9.70
N ILE A 227 -2.45 -13.11 8.53
CA ILE A 227 -2.89 -13.68 7.25
C ILE A 227 -2.06 -14.93 6.90
N LEU A 228 -0.74 -14.86 7.03
CA LEU A 228 0.14 -16.02 6.79
C LEU A 228 -0.23 -17.19 7.71
N LYS A 229 -0.38 -16.95 9.02
CA LYS A 229 -0.78 -17.98 9.99
C LYS A 229 -2.17 -18.54 9.71
N ALA A 230 -3.12 -17.70 9.31
CA ALA A 230 -4.47 -18.14 8.96
C ALA A 230 -4.46 -19.06 7.72
N GLY A 231 -3.66 -18.72 6.70
CA GLY A 231 -3.50 -19.54 5.51
C GLY A 231 -2.85 -20.89 5.81
N GLU A 232 -1.82 -20.93 6.65
CA GLU A 232 -1.22 -22.17 7.14
C GLU A 232 -2.26 -23.07 7.84
N GLN A 233 -3.07 -22.48 8.71
CA GLN A 233 -4.12 -23.21 9.42
C GLN A 233 -5.23 -23.69 8.47
N LEU A 234 -5.60 -22.88 7.46
CA LEU A 234 -6.62 -23.23 6.47
C LEU A 234 -6.18 -24.44 5.61
N ALA A 235 -4.90 -24.50 5.24
CA ALA A 235 -4.34 -25.55 4.41
C ALA A 235 -4.07 -26.85 5.19
N LYS A 236 -3.95 -26.78 6.53
CA LYS A 236 -3.67 -27.92 7.37
C LYS A 236 -4.68 -29.05 7.14
N ASP A 237 -4.20 -30.27 7.05
CA ASP A 237 -4.98 -31.50 6.86
C ASP A 237 -5.80 -31.54 5.55
N LYS A 238 -5.52 -30.65 4.59
CA LYS A 238 -6.13 -30.69 3.25
C LYS A 238 -5.34 -31.61 2.31
N PRO A 239 -5.98 -32.14 1.26
CA PRO A 239 -5.23 -32.82 0.19
C PRO A 239 -4.19 -31.91 -0.45
N ALA A 240 -3.07 -32.46 -0.91
CA ALA A 240 -1.95 -31.72 -1.48
C ALA A 240 -2.35 -30.73 -2.61
N THR A 241 -3.35 -31.10 -3.43
CA THR A 241 -3.90 -30.24 -4.47
C THR A 241 -4.59 -28.99 -3.91
N VAL A 242 -5.28 -29.11 -2.78
CA VAL A 242 -5.93 -27.97 -2.09
C VAL A 242 -4.87 -27.17 -1.33
N GLN A 243 -3.92 -27.83 -0.70
CA GLN A 243 -2.79 -27.16 -0.05
C GLN A 243 -2.03 -26.30 -1.04
N SER A 244 -1.73 -26.80 -2.25
CA SER A 244 -0.99 -26.02 -3.25
C SER A 244 -1.74 -24.75 -3.68
N MET A 245 -3.07 -24.79 -3.75
CA MET A 245 -3.89 -23.60 -4.06
C MET A 245 -3.84 -22.53 -2.97
N ILE A 246 -3.62 -22.92 -1.71
CA ILE A 246 -3.53 -22.00 -0.58
C ILE A 246 -2.10 -21.54 -0.38
N TYR A 247 -1.14 -22.48 -0.41
CA TYR A 247 0.25 -22.19 -0.11
C TYR A 247 0.95 -21.39 -1.21
N ALA A 248 0.68 -21.67 -2.49
CA ALA A 248 1.40 -20.99 -3.57
C ALA A 248 1.20 -19.47 -3.59
N PRO A 249 -0.01 -18.92 -3.40
CA PRO A 249 -0.18 -17.47 -3.21
C PRO A 249 0.54 -16.92 -1.97
N LEU A 250 0.45 -17.59 -0.82
CA LEU A 250 1.10 -17.16 0.43
C LEU A 250 2.62 -17.12 0.29
N ASP A 251 3.18 -18.18 -0.30
CA ASP A 251 4.62 -18.30 -0.54
C ASP A 251 5.09 -17.28 -1.59
N SER A 252 4.26 -17.01 -2.62
CA SER A 252 4.52 -15.96 -3.60
C SER A 252 4.56 -14.57 -2.95
N PHE A 253 3.60 -14.25 -2.07
CA PHE A 253 3.60 -12.97 -1.35
C PHE A 253 4.81 -12.86 -0.42
N THR A 254 5.16 -13.94 0.31
CA THR A 254 6.35 -13.96 1.16
C THR A 254 7.62 -13.76 0.33
N ALA A 255 7.74 -14.42 -0.83
CA ALA A 255 8.89 -14.27 -1.71
C ALA A 255 9.00 -12.83 -2.27
N GLN A 256 7.88 -12.18 -2.62
CA GLN A 256 7.86 -10.79 -3.06
C GLN A 256 8.25 -9.82 -1.94
N ILE A 257 7.82 -10.04 -0.69
CA ILE A 257 8.27 -9.25 0.47
C ILE A 257 9.79 -9.33 0.60
N ILE A 258 10.35 -10.55 0.56
CA ILE A 258 11.79 -10.74 0.69
C ILE A 258 12.54 -10.13 -0.50
N ALA A 259 12.02 -10.28 -1.73
CA ALA A 259 12.57 -9.64 -2.92
C ALA A 259 12.58 -8.11 -2.83
N GLY A 260 11.49 -7.52 -2.34
CA GLY A 260 11.38 -6.08 -2.11
C GLY A 260 12.28 -5.55 -0.98
N MET A 261 12.75 -6.42 -0.10
CA MET A 261 13.72 -6.05 0.94
C MET A 261 15.19 -6.12 0.44
N GLN A 262 15.45 -6.76 -0.71
CA GLN A 262 16.82 -6.87 -1.22
C GLN A 262 17.40 -5.50 -1.58
N GLY A 263 18.69 -5.30 -1.31
CA GLY A 263 19.38 -4.03 -1.56
C GLY A 263 19.12 -2.92 -0.54
N HIS A 264 18.20 -3.11 0.41
CA HIS A 264 17.89 -2.18 1.48
C HIS A 264 18.56 -2.59 2.81
N LYS A 265 18.62 -1.63 3.77
CA LYS A 265 19.29 -1.83 5.07
C LYS A 265 18.75 -3.00 5.89
N ASP A 266 17.48 -3.34 5.70
CA ASP A 266 16.78 -4.40 6.43
C ASP A 266 16.65 -5.69 5.60
N SER A 267 17.49 -5.88 4.57
CA SER A 267 17.47 -7.07 3.73
C SER A 267 17.69 -8.36 4.51
N VAL A 268 17.06 -9.44 4.06
CA VAL A 268 17.15 -10.77 4.65
C VAL A 268 17.49 -11.77 3.56
N ASP A 269 18.52 -12.60 3.79
CA ASP A 269 18.87 -13.66 2.84
C ASP A 269 17.71 -14.64 2.63
N TYR A 270 17.46 -15.02 1.38
CA TYR A 270 16.42 -16.02 1.02
C TYR A 270 16.55 -17.31 1.79
N SER A 271 17.79 -17.80 2.03
CA SER A 271 18.07 -19.04 2.77
C SER A 271 17.67 -18.98 4.26
N LYS A 272 17.44 -17.79 4.82
CA LYS A 272 16.94 -17.63 6.18
C LYS A 272 15.41 -17.72 6.24
N VAL A 273 14.74 -17.55 5.10
CA VAL A 273 13.28 -17.52 5.01
C VAL A 273 12.74 -18.76 4.34
N PHE A 274 13.43 -19.31 3.35
CA PHE A 274 12.96 -20.41 2.53
C PHE A 274 13.84 -21.66 2.65
N SER A 275 13.24 -22.82 2.44
CA SER A 275 13.90 -24.13 2.47
C SER A 275 13.43 -25.00 1.29
N GLY A 276 14.13 -26.11 1.05
CA GLY A 276 13.75 -27.12 0.07
C GLY A 276 13.46 -26.56 -1.32
N HIS A 277 12.35 -26.97 -1.91
CA HIS A 277 11.94 -26.57 -3.26
C HIS A 277 11.70 -25.05 -3.38
N LEU A 278 11.04 -24.45 -2.39
CA LEU A 278 10.75 -23.02 -2.43
C LEU A 278 12.01 -22.16 -2.39
N ALA A 279 13.09 -22.60 -1.73
CA ALA A 279 14.35 -21.87 -1.72
C ALA A 279 14.96 -21.68 -3.12
N ALA A 280 14.69 -22.61 -4.04
CA ALA A 280 15.14 -22.50 -5.44
C ALA A 280 14.26 -21.58 -6.29
N ILE A 281 12.97 -21.43 -5.94
CA ILE A 281 11.99 -20.68 -6.71
C ILE A 281 11.86 -19.23 -6.21
N ALA A 282 11.88 -19.00 -4.90
CA ALA A 282 11.60 -17.71 -4.29
C ALA A 282 12.42 -16.53 -4.86
N PRO A 283 13.73 -16.68 -5.19
CA PRO A 283 14.49 -15.59 -5.81
C PRO A 283 13.97 -15.15 -7.19
N GLN A 284 13.15 -15.98 -7.87
CA GLN A 284 12.55 -15.58 -9.14
C GLN A 284 11.55 -14.41 -8.97
N ALA A 285 11.10 -14.13 -7.74
CA ALA A 285 10.29 -12.95 -7.43
C ALA A 285 10.94 -11.64 -7.94
N GLU A 286 12.28 -11.57 -7.99
CA GLU A 286 12.99 -10.39 -8.50
C GLU A 286 12.90 -10.24 -10.03
N THR A 287 12.39 -11.22 -10.74
CA THR A 287 12.43 -11.24 -12.21
C THR A 287 11.10 -11.58 -12.87
N VAL A 288 10.15 -12.23 -12.17
CA VAL A 288 8.85 -12.59 -12.72
C VAL A 288 7.73 -11.86 -12.01
N CYS A 289 6.57 -11.71 -12.66
CA CYS A 289 5.43 -11.04 -12.07
C CYS A 289 4.63 -11.99 -11.15
N SER A 290 3.82 -11.42 -10.27
CA SER A 290 3.16 -12.15 -9.17
C SER A 290 2.35 -13.36 -9.64
N GLY A 291 1.57 -13.25 -10.72
CA GLY A 291 0.79 -14.37 -11.25
C GLY A 291 1.67 -15.50 -11.80
N GLU A 292 2.77 -15.16 -12.46
CA GLU A 292 3.75 -16.14 -12.96
C GLU A 292 4.47 -16.82 -11.79
N LEU A 293 4.90 -16.07 -10.79
CA LEU A 293 5.56 -16.63 -9.60
C LEU A 293 4.64 -17.60 -8.85
N THR A 294 3.39 -17.20 -8.61
CA THR A 294 2.39 -18.05 -7.95
C THR A 294 2.19 -19.35 -8.73
N LYS A 295 2.10 -19.26 -10.06
CA LYS A 295 1.96 -20.43 -10.92
C LYS A 295 3.19 -21.33 -10.87
N LEU A 296 4.39 -20.79 -10.92
CA LEU A 296 5.63 -21.56 -10.81
C LEU A 296 5.68 -22.36 -9.50
N ILE A 297 5.36 -21.71 -8.38
CA ILE A 297 5.31 -22.35 -7.06
C ILE A 297 4.23 -23.44 -7.04
N GLN A 298 3.03 -23.18 -7.56
CA GLN A 298 1.93 -24.14 -7.57
C GLN A 298 2.24 -25.35 -8.45
N ASP A 299 2.79 -25.15 -9.65
CA ASP A 299 3.14 -26.23 -10.57
C ASP A 299 4.22 -27.13 -9.97
N ASP A 300 5.22 -26.57 -9.29
CA ASP A 300 6.27 -27.36 -8.60
C ASP A 300 5.71 -28.13 -7.41
N MET A 301 4.82 -27.52 -6.60
CA MET A 301 4.12 -28.23 -5.52
C MET A 301 3.30 -29.41 -6.05
N LEU A 302 2.55 -29.23 -7.15
CA LEU A 302 1.75 -30.28 -7.76
C LEU A 302 2.64 -31.40 -8.35
N SER A 303 3.76 -31.02 -8.98
CA SER A 303 4.75 -31.99 -9.48
C SER A 303 5.33 -32.83 -8.34
N TYR A 304 5.73 -32.19 -7.25
CA TYR A 304 6.21 -32.89 -6.06
C TYR A 304 5.16 -33.84 -5.48
N ALA A 305 3.92 -33.35 -5.30
CA ALA A 305 2.82 -34.14 -4.75
C ALA A 305 2.46 -35.35 -5.63
N SER A 306 2.62 -35.26 -6.94
CA SER A 306 2.38 -36.37 -7.87
C SER A 306 3.30 -37.56 -7.61
N GLN A 307 4.49 -37.31 -7.05
CA GLN A 307 5.51 -38.33 -6.75
C GLN A 307 5.48 -38.80 -5.30
N ASN A 308 5.06 -37.89 -4.38
CA ASN A 308 5.13 -38.10 -2.92
C ASN A 308 3.76 -38.19 -2.25
N THR A 309 2.66 -37.99 -2.98
CA THR A 309 1.26 -37.98 -2.52
C THR A 309 0.89 -36.84 -1.54
N THR A 310 1.87 -36.24 -0.87
CA THR A 310 1.73 -35.15 0.10
C THR A 310 2.70 -34.01 -0.24
N LEU A 311 2.55 -32.88 0.45
CA LEU A 311 3.54 -31.78 0.45
C LEU A 311 4.49 -31.86 1.66
N ASP A 312 4.43 -32.96 2.44
CA ASP A 312 5.37 -33.16 3.53
C ASP A 312 6.81 -33.18 2.96
N ASN A 313 7.73 -32.50 3.64
CA ASN A 313 9.13 -32.31 3.22
C ASN A 313 9.33 -31.60 1.86
N TYR A 314 8.31 -30.98 1.27
CA TYR A 314 8.47 -30.13 0.09
C TYR A 314 9.48 -28.98 0.37
N GLY A 315 9.45 -28.46 1.57
CA GLY A 315 10.28 -27.34 1.99
C GLY A 315 9.73 -26.01 1.45
N ARG A 316 9.14 -25.27 2.35
CA ARG A 316 8.52 -23.95 2.11
C ARG A 316 9.27 -22.89 2.93
N THR A 317 8.55 -22.11 3.71
CA THR A 317 9.16 -21.16 4.64
C THR A 317 9.80 -21.87 5.83
N GLN A 318 10.92 -21.34 6.33
CA GLN A 318 11.52 -21.77 7.59
C GLN A 318 10.53 -21.52 8.75
N SER A 319 10.45 -22.46 9.69
CA SER A 319 9.47 -22.40 10.79
C SER A 319 9.62 -21.17 11.71
N ASP A 320 10.81 -20.59 11.76
CA ASP A 320 11.19 -19.48 12.62
C ASP A 320 11.39 -18.15 11.87
N PHE A 321 11.15 -18.09 10.55
CA PHE A 321 11.44 -16.91 9.75
C PHE A 321 10.73 -15.64 10.28
N LEU A 322 9.51 -15.78 10.81
CA LEU A 322 8.78 -14.68 11.43
C LEU A 322 9.44 -14.15 12.72
N THR A 323 10.41 -14.85 13.28
CA THR A 323 11.18 -14.41 14.46
C THR A 323 12.41 -13.57 14.08
N LEU A 324 12.78 -13.53 12.81
CA LEU A 324 13.87 -12.70 12.32
C LEU A 324 13.54 -11.21 12.53
N LYS A 325 14.45 -10.48 13.19
CA LYS A 325 14.17 -9.09 13.59
C LYS A 325 13.76 -8.17 12.45
N PRO A 326 14.40 -8.19 11.25
CA PRO A 326 13.93 -7.39 10.12
C PRO A 326 12.50 -7.74 9.69
N ILE A 327 12.15 -9.04 9.68
CA ILE A 327 10.80 -9.50 9.33
C ILE A 327 9.78 -9.04 10.39
N GLN A 328 10.10 -9.17 11.68
CA GLN A 328 9.22 -8.69 12.76
C GLN A 328 8.95 -7.18 12.63
N ASN A 329 9.99 -6.38 12.41
CA ASN A 329 9.85 -4.94 12.23
C ASN A 329 8.99 -4.61 10.99
N PHE A 330 9.23 -5.32 9.88
CA PHE A 330 8.42 -5.15 8.68
C PHE A 330 6.95 -5.49 8.92
N MET A 331 6.64 -6.65 9.52
CA MET A 331 5.28 -7.11 9.77
C MET A 331 4.51 -6.20 10.75
N SER A 332 5.19 -5.67 11.79
CA SER A 332 4.54 -4.89 12.85
C SER A 332 4.46 -3.38 12.58
N GLU A 333 5.44 -2.84 11.85
CA GLU A 333 5.60 -1.39 11.64
C GLU A 333 5.68 -1.04 10.16
N GLY A 334 6.52 -1.74 9.40
CA GLY A 334 6.81 -1.42 8.00
C GLY A 334 5.64 -1.59 7.06
N SER A 335 4.75 -2.54 7.35
CA SER A 335 3.60 -2.88 6.49
C SER A 335 2.23 -2.61 7.12
N GLN A 336 2.17 -2.24 8.42
CA GLN A 336 0.90 -2.12 9.14
C GLN A 336 0.29 -0.72 8.98
N PRO A 337 -0.90 -0.58 8.35
CA PRO A 337 -1.58 0.70 8.24
C PRO A 337 -2.37 1.08 9.51
N LEU A 338 -2.79 2.35 9.59
CA LEU A 338 -3.57 2.96 10.67
C LEU A 338 -2.85 2.98 12.02
N THR A 339 -1.52 3.07 11.97
CA THR A 339 -0.67 3.22 13.16
C THR A 339 -0.64 4.66 13.68
N THR A 340 -1.07 5.62 12.87
CA THR A 340 -1.29 7.02 13.24
C THR A 340 -2.75 7.43 13.06
N ALA A 341 -3.18 8.51 13.73
CA ALA A 341 -4.57 8.98 13.62
C ALA A 341 -4.81 9.68 12.28
N VAL A 342 -5.81 9.23 11.54
CA VAL A 342 -6.24 9.83 10.27
C VAL A 342 -7.48 10.69 10.50
N LYS A 343 -7.41 11.97 10.13
CA LYS A 343 -8.50 12.95 10.35
C LYS A 343 -9.52 13.01 9.21
N THR A 344 -9.13 12.56 8.01
CA THR A 344 -10.02 12.50 6.84
C THR A 344 -10.85 11.23 6.84
N PRO A 345 -12.04 11.21 6.23
CA PRO A 345 -12.87 10.01 6.14
C PRO A 345 -12.15 8.84 5.46
N ILE A 346 -12.32 7.65 6.01
CA ILE A 346 -11.87 6.38 5.43
C ILE A 346 -13.09 5.51 5.18
N ILE A 347 -13.24 5.00 3.97
CA ILE A 347 -14.23 4.00 3.60
C ILE A 347 -13.48 2.71 3.30
N ILE A 348 -13.86 1.62 3.97
CA ILE A 348 -13.27 0.29 3.75
C ILE A 348 -14.34 -0.65 3.23
N TYR A 349 -14.12 -1.20 2.04
CA TYR A 349 -14.91 -2.28 1.49
C TYR A 349 -14.23 -3.62 1.75
N GLN A 350 -14.97 -4.62 2.24
CA GLN A 350 -14.44 -5.93 2.56
C GLN A 350 -15.41 -7.05 2.19
N GLY A 351 -14.93 -8.04 1.47
CA GLY A 351 -15.66 -9.28 1.23
C GLY A 351 -15.57 -10.21 2.45
N LYS A 352 -16.70 -10.74 2.92
CA LYS A 352 -16.70 -11.72 4.01
C LYS A 352 -16.18 -13.10 3.56
N ALA A 353 -16.32 -13.41 2.27
CA ALA A 353 -15.82 -14.64 1.67
C ALA A 353 -14.37 -14.52 1.15
N ASP A 354 -13.70 -13.38 1.42
CA ASP A 354 -12.31 -13.14 1.02
C ASP A 354 -11.35 -14.09 1.77
N GLN A 355 -10.68 -14.95 1.02
CA GLN A 355 -9.68 -15.89 1.53
C GLN A 355 -8.24 -15.38 1.39
N THR A 356 -8.05 -14.29 0.63
CA THR A 356 -6.75 -13.63 0.48
C THR A 356 -6.49 -12.68 1.64
N ILE A 357 -7.46 -11.79 1.90
CA ILE A 357 -7.46 -10.88 3.07
C ILE A 357 -8.72 -11.18 3.88
N PRO A 358 -8.66 -12.07 4.88
CA PRO A 358 -9.82 -12.42 5.67
C PRO A 358 -10.46 -11.20 6.36
N ALA A 359 -11.78 -11.11 6.32
CA ALA A 359 -12.53 -9.99 6.90
C ALA A 359 -12.20 -9.76 8.39
N ASP A 360 -11.88 -10.82 9.14
CA ASP A 360 -11.50 -10.72 10.54
C ASP A 360 -10.13 -10.04 10.73
N ALA A 361 -9.20 -10.18 9.78
CA ALA A 361 -7.94 -9.44 9.80
C ALA A 361 -8.19 -7.93 9.63
N THR A 362 -9.09 -7.55 8.71
CA THR A 362 -9.47 -6.15 8.50
C THR A 362 -10.21 -5.58 9.72
N LYS A 363 -11.13 -6.33 10.34
CA LYS A 363 -11.79 -5.93 11.59
C LYS A 363 -10.78 -5.75 12.73
N PHE A 364 -9.80 -6.65 12.81
CA PHE A 364 -8.74 -6.54 13.82
C PHE A 364 -7.89 -5.28 13.58
N MET A 365 -7.48 -4.98 12.35
CA MET A 365 -6.80 -3.72 12.01
C MET A 365 -7.63 -2.50 12.44
N ILE A 366 -8.93 -2.48 12.13
CA ILE A 366 -9.84 -1.38 12.52
C ILE A 366 -9.90 -1.23 14.05
N SER A 367 -9.92 -2.34 14.79
CA SER A 367 -9.95 -2.32 16.26
C SER A 367 -8.69 -1.73 16.89
N LEU A 368 -7.56 -1.76 16.16
CA LEU A 368 -6.27 -1.20 16.57
C LEU A 368 -6.04 0.22 16.06
N ALA A 369 -6.91 0.73 15.18
CA ALA A 369 -6.79 2.08 14.63
C ALA A 369 -6.73 3.14 15.72
N LYS A 370 -5.89 4.15 15.53
CA LYS A 370 -5.70 5.19 16.56
C LYS A 370 -6.98 5.99 16.80
N PRO A 371 -7.26 6.36 18.06
CA PRO A 371 -8.43 7.17 18.40
C PRO A 371 -8.51 8.46 17.56
N GLY A 372 -9.71 8.79 17.10
CA GLY A 372 -9.96 9.94 16.23
C GLY A 372 -9.93 9.61 14.74
N THR A 373 -9.59 8.38 14.34
CA THR A 373 -9.74 7.90 12.96
C THR A 373 -11.21 7.55 12.71
N SER A 374 -11.81 8.13 11.65
CA SER A 374 -13.21 7.87 11.25
C SER A 374 -13.24 6.86 10.11
N ILE A 375 -13.80 5.67 10.36
CA ILE A 375 -13.84 4.57 9.41
C ILE A 375 -15.30 4.15 9.17
N ASP A 376 -15.72 4.17 7.90
CA ASP A 376 -16.95 3.55 7.40
C ASP A 376 -16.60 2.17 6.84
N TYR A 377 -16.88 1.13 7.62
CA TYR A 377 -16.59 -0.26 7.23
C TYR A 377 -17.80 -0.92 6.59
N ARG A 378 -17.64 -1.36 5.35
CA ARG A 378 -18.72 -1.95 4.51
C ARG A 378 -18.39 -3.38 4.15
N GLU A 379 -18.94 -4.34 4.91
CA GLU A 379 -18.77 -5.76 4.67
C GLU A 379 -19.87 -6.31 3.75
N GLN A 380 -19.49 -7.10 2.73
CA GLN A 380 -20.41 -7.79 1.84
C GLN A 380 -20.33 -9.32 2.06
N ALA A 381 -21.46 -9.93 2.40
CA ALA A 381 -21.52 -11.30 2.91
C ALA A 381 -21.00 -12.37 1.92
N THR A 382 -21.21 -12.19 0.61
CA THR A 382 -20.88 -13.16 -0.43
C THR A 382 -19.67 -12.78 -1.27
N ALA A 383 -19.18 -11.55 -1.16
CA ALA A 383 -18.05 -11.08 -1.95
C ALA A 383 -16.75 -11.73 -1.46
N ASP A 384 -15.92 -12.13 -2.41
CA ASP A 384 -14.54 -12.55 -2.23
C ASP A 384 -13.56 -11.39 -2.52
N HIS A 385 -12.27 -11.68 -2.62
CA HIS A 385 -11.21 -10.68 -2.84
C HIS A 385 -11.35 -9.91 -4.14
N ILE A 386 -11.90 -10.54 -5.19
CA ILE A 386 -12.04 -9.92 -6.51
C ILE A 386 -13.43 -9.31 -6.67
N SER A 387 -14.49 -10.05 -6.28
CA SER A 387 -15.86 -9.59 -6.45
C SER A 387 -16.19 -8.36 -5.59
N ILE A 388 -15.54 -8.17 -4.43
CA ILE A 388 -15.68 -6.92 -3.66
C ILE A 388 -15.25 -5.69 -4.48
N TYR A 389 -14.28 -5.84 -5.40
CA TYR A 389 -13.87 -4.79 -6.32
C TYR A 389 -14.83 -4.71 -7.53
N THR A 390 -15.03 -5.83 -8.24
CA THR A 390 -15.74 -5.81 -9.53
C THR A 390 -17.22 -5.42 -9.42
N ASP A 391 -17.86 -5.79 -8.32
CA ASP A 391 -19.31 -5.57 -8.11
C ASP A 391 -19.62 -4.17 -7.57
N ASN A 392 -18.59 -3.37 -7.20
CA ASN A 392 -18.77 -2.09 -6.52
C ASN A 392 -18.26 -0.86 -7.30
N LEU A 393 -17.88 -0.98 -8.56
CA LEU A 393 -17.30 0.12 -9.34
C LEU A 393 -18.15 1.41 -9.30
N ALA A 394 -19.49 1.28 -9.43
CA ALA A 394 -20.40 2.42 -9.37
C ALA A 394 -20.45 3.05 -7.96
N ASN A 395 -20.41 2.22 -6.91
CA ASN A 395 -20.37 2.69 -5.52
C ASN A 395 -19.09 3.46 -5.23
N PHE A 396 -17.94 3.00 -5.73
CA PHE A 396 -16.65 3.70 -5.57
C PHE A 396 -16.69 5.08 -6.21
N VAL A 397 -17.25 5.20 -7.42
CA VAL A 397 -17.41 6.49 -8.09
C VAL A 397 -18.32 7.41 -7.28
N GLN A 398 -19.43 6.91 -6.74
CA GLN A 398 -20.34 7.68 -5.89
C GLN A 398 -19.66 8.13 -4.59
N ASP A 399 -18.83 7.29 -3.97
CA ASP A 399 -18.08 7.67 -2.78
C ASP A 399 -17.04 8.74 -3.08
N VAL A 400 -16.34 8.66 -4.22
CA VAL A 400 -15.46 9.74 -4.69
C VAL A 400 -16.23 11.04 -4.86
N GLU A 401 -17.42 11.01 -5.50
CA GLU A 401 -18.30 12.19 -5.64
C GLU A 401 -18.77 12.73 -4.28
N THR A 402 -18.98 11.86 -3.29
CA THR A 402 -19.38 12.26 -1.93
C THR A 402 -18.23 12.91 -1.18
N LEU A 403 -17.04 12.32 -1.23
CA LEU A 403 -15.83 12.83 -0.56
C LEU A 403 -15.32 14.12 -1.22
N MET A 404 -15.50 14.24 -2.52
CA MET A 404 -14.91 15.32 -3.32
C MET A 404 -15.85 15.68 -4.49
N PRO A 405 -16.99 16.35 -4.23
CA PRO A 405 -17.96 16.73 -5.28
C PRO A 405 -17.31 17.53 -6.40
N ASN A 406 -17.55 17.14 -7.65
CA ASN A 406 -16.98 17.80 -8.83
C ASN A 406 -17.97 18.81 -9.43
N GLN A 407 -18.34 19.82 -8.61
CA GLN A 407 -19.24 20.94 -9.01
C GLN A 407 -18.45 22.21 -9.21
#